data_749f231fafc34bd89aff81abfe8162bc
#
_entry.id   749f231fafc34bd89aff81abfe8162bc
#
_cell.length_a   1.000
_cell.length_b   1.000
_cell.length_c   1.000
_cell.angle_alpha   90.00
_cell.angle_beta   90.00
_cell.angle_gamma   90.00
#
_symmetry.space_group_name_H-M   'P 1'
#
loop_
_entity.id
_entity.type
_entity.pdbx_description
1 polymer ?
#
loop_
_entity_poly.entity_id
_entity_poly.type
_entity_poly.pdbx_seq_one_letter_code
_entity_poly.pdbx_strand_id
1 'polypeptide(L)'
;SGTSRKSVDEMIPSPFYRANELRDHYNELTLRFKKDWNVEFRAYNDGIAYRFVNRGKKPFHVIDEVSDYCFPSDMVASVPYVRSGKDGDYNSQFFNSFENTYTTDKLSKLNKQRLMFLPLVVDAGEGVKICITESDLENYPGLYLSAEKGGNCLSSKHAPYPKRTVQGGHNQLQMLVKEHEDYIAKVDQPRNFCLLYT
;
A
#
# COMPACT_ATOMS: atom_id res chain seq x y z
N SER A 1 16.70 14.37 14.72
CA SER A 1 16.76 13.17 13.88
C SER A 1 17.69 12.14 14.50
N GLY A 2 17.41 10.89 14.36
CA GLY A 2 18.21 9.80 14.91
C GLY A 2 17.84 8.46 14.26
N THR A 3 18.65 7.46 14.52
CA THR A 3 18.39 6.07 14.08
C THR A 3 18.46 5.14 15.27
N SER A 4 17.70 4.05 15.21
CA SER A 4 17.87 2.89 16.10
C SER A 4 17.71 1.59 15.32
N ARG A 5 18.36 0.54 15.83
CA ARG A 5 18.29 -0.80 15.25
C ARG A 5 17.92 -1.80 16.33
N LYS A 6 17.19 -2.83 15.97
CA LYS A 6 16.95 -4.02 16.80
C LYS A 6 16.88 -5.25 15.93
N SER A 7 17.11 -6.41 16.54
CA SER A 7 16.82 -7.71 15.93
C SER A 7 15.76 -8.40 16.79
N VAL A 8 14.86 -9.11 16.13
CA VAL A 8 13.81 -9.91 16.74
C VAL A 8 13.93 -11.32 16.23
N ASP A 9 13.75 -12.30 17.10
CA ASP A 9 13.69 -13.73 16.78
C ASP A 9 12.84 -14.40 17.85
N GLU A 10 11.55 -14.54 17.58
CA GLU A 10 10.57 -15.07 18.52
C GLU A 10 9.53 -15.93 17.83
N MET A 11 8.90 -16.83 18.57
CA MET A 11 7.75 -17.60 18.11
C MET A 11 6.47 -16.87 18.52
N ILE A 12 5.61 -16.59 17.55
CA ILE A 12 4.31 -15.93 17.77
C ILE A 12 3.17 -16.92 17.52
N PRO A 13 2.13 -16.92 18.37
CA PRO A 13 0.94 -17.75 18.15
C PRO A 13 0.23 -17.37 16.85
N SER A 14 -0.18 -18.36 16.07
CA SER A 14 -0.93 -18.16 14.82
C SER A 14 -2.16 -19.08 14.75
N PRO A 15 -3.21 -18.79 15.54
CA PRO A 15 -4.34 -19.71 15.71
C PRO A 15 -5.19 -19.92 14.46
N PHE A 16 -5.06 -19.06 13.44
CA PHE A 16 -5.86 -19.11 12.22
C PHE A 16 -5.06 -19.49 10.96
N TYR A 17 -3.85 -19.96 11.12
CA TYR A 17 -2.97 -20.35 10.01
C TYR A 17 -2.67 -21.85 10.04
N ARG A 18 -1.98 -22.37 9.00
CA ARG A 18 -1.61 -23.78 8.89
C ARG A 18 -0.68 -24.27 10.02
N ALA A 19 0.13 -23.37 10.57
CA ALA A 19 0.98 -23.62 11.71
C ALA A 19 0.40 -22.90 12.93
N ASN A 20 0.48 -23.54 14.11
CA ASN A 20 0.01 -22.95 15.37
C ASN A 20 0.91 -21.80 15.84
N GLU A 21 2.14 -21.76 15.36
CA GLU A 21 3.15 -20.74 15.67
C GLU A 21 3.90 -20.37 14.40
N LEU A 22 4.30 -19.10 14.31
CA LEU A 22 5.16 -18.55 13.27
C LEU A 22 6.41 -17.96 13.90
N ARG A 23 7.57 -18.15 13.26
CA ARG A 23 8.80 -17.50 13.68
C ARG A 23 8.82 -16.07 13.13
N ASP A 24 8.78 -15.09 14.02
CA ASP A 24 8.96 -13.67 13.68
C ASP A 24 10.44 -13.31 13.81
N HIS A 25 11.15 -13.31 12.68
CA HIS A 25 12.60 -13.13 12.62
C HIS A 25 12.98 -12.03 11.63
N TYR A 26 13.39 -10.88 12.14
CA TYR A 26 13.76 -9.74 11.32
C TYR A 26 14.79 -8.82 11.98
N ASN A 27 15.44 -8.00 11.17
CA ASN A 27 16.19 -6.84 11.62
C ASN A 27 15.37 -5.56 11.33
N GLU A 28 15.26 -4.67 12.31
CA GLU A 28 14.52 -3.42 12.18
C GLU A 28 15.45 -2.22 12.25
N LEU A 29 15.22 -1.27 11.33
CA LEU A 29 15.81 0.05 11.30
C LEU A 29 14.70 1.09 11.49
N THR A 30 14.79 1.88 12.54
CA THR A 30 13.93 3.07 12.74
C THR A 30 14.68 4.33 12.39
N LEU A 31 14.13 5.10 11.46
CA LEU A 31 14.57 6.46 11.13
C LEU A 31 13.64 7.46 11.82
N ARG A 32 14.20 8.34 12.67
CA ARG A 32 13.43 9.36 13.39
C ARG A 32 13.57 10.72 12.72
N PHE A 33 12.45 11.29 12.38
CA PHE A 33 12.35 12.62 11.76
C PHE A 33 11.83 13.66 12.77
N LYS A 34 11.78 14.92 12.35
CA LYS A 34 11.14 15.99 13.12
C LYS A 34 9.61 15.80 13.18
N LYS A 35 8.95 16.46 14.13
CA LYS A 35 7.49 16.45 14.30
C LYS A 35 6.91 15.05 14.57
N ASP A 36 7.60 14.25 15.37
CA ASP A 36 7.17 12.95 15.85
C ASP A 36 6.95 11.86 14.75
N TRP A 37 7.48 12.06 13.56
CA TRP A 37 7.44 11.07 12.50
C TRP A 37 8.64 10.14 12.52
N ASN A 38 8.38 8.85 12.33
CA ASN A 38 9.38 7.83 12.08
C ASN A 38 9.04 7.06 10.81
N VAL A 39 10.07 6.47 10.20
CA VAL A 39 9.90 5.37 9.24
C VAL A 39 10.60 4.16 9.83
N GLU A 40 9.90 3.05 9.89
CA GLU A 40 10.41 1.77 10.38
C GLU A 40 10.51 0.81 9.20
N PHE A 41 11.70 0.25 9.01
CA PHE A 41 11.97 -0.80 8.02
C PHE A 41 12.26 -2.10 8.74
N ARG A 42 11.68 -3.20 8.25
CA ARG A 42 12.01 -4.55 8.67
C ARG A 42 12.56 -5.34 7.51
N ALA A 43 13.68 -6.01 7.72
CA ALA A 43 14.28 -6.92 6.76
C ALA A 43 14.14 -8.35 7.30
N TYR A 44 13.37 -9.15 6.58
CA TYR A 44 13.21 -10.59 6.74
C TYR A 44 14.14 -11.33 5.77
N ASN A 45 14.24 -12.63 5.89
CA ASN A 45 15.03 -13.43 4.94
C ASN A 45 14.42 -13.45 3.53
N ASP A 46 13.12 -13.27 3.43
CA ASP A 46 12.31 -13.40 2.22
C ASP A 46 11.55 -12.12 1.84
N GLY A 47 11.75 -11.02 2.57
CA GLY A 47 11.04 -9.78 2.27
C GLY A 47 11.50 -8.57 3.05
N ILE A 48 11.00 -7.41 2.64
CA ILE A 48 11.20 -6.13 3.31
C ILE A 48 9.83 -5.52 3.58
N ALA A 49 9.60 -5.07 4.81
CA ALA A 49 8.43 -4.30 5.17
C ALA A 49 8.85 -2.90 5.63
N TYR A 50 8.00 -1.90 5.39
CA TYR A 50 8.18 -0.58 5.97
C TYR A 50 6.86 0.04 6.39
N ARG A 51 6.92 1.00 7.31
CA ARG A 51 5.77 1.74 7.77
C ARG A 51 6.12 3.15 8.22
N PHE A 52 5.18 4.07 8.06
CA PHE A 52 5.23 5.38 8.70
C PHE A 52 4.59 5.31 10.09
N VAL A 53 5.24 5.91 11.08
CA VAL A 53 4.75 5.95 12.46
C VAL A 53 4.74 7.39 12.95
N ASN A 54 3.58 7.88 13.37
CA ASN A 54 3.48 9.16 14.06
C ASN A 54 3.33 8.92 15.57
N ARG A 55 4.21 9.50 16.38
CA ARG A 55 4.22 9.40 17.85
C ARG A 55 3.64 10.64 18.53
N GLY A 56 3.12 11.59 17.77
CA GLY A 56 2.43 12.76 18.28
C GLY A 56 1.15 12.40 19.03
N LYS A 57 0.64 13.39 19.79
CA LYS A 57 -0.60 13.22 20.58
C LYS A 57 -1.76 14.04 20.03
N LYS A 58 -1.54 14.82 18.99
CA LYS A 58 -2.56 15.70 18.40
C LYS A 58 -3.19 15.05 17.19
N PRO A 59 -4.50 15.24 16.98
CA PRO A 59 -5.14 14.85 15.73
C PRO A 59 -4.45 15.48 14.52
N PHE A 60 -4.46 14.79 13.38
CA PHE A 60 -3.92 15.31 12.13
C PHE A 60 -4.62 14.68 10.92
N HIS A 61 -4.48 15.32 9.76
CA HIS A 61 -4.87 14.77 8.47
C HIS A 61 -3.61 14.38 7.68
N VAL A 62 -3.68 13.26 6.98
CA VAL A 62 -2.68 12.88 5.98
C VAL A 62 -3.19 13.39 4.65
N ILE A 63 -2.50 14.37 4.09
CA ILE A 63 -2.91 14.99 2.83
C ILE A 63 -2.62 14.04 1.67
N ASP A 64 -1.45 13.43 1.66
CA ASP A 64 -1.05 12.46 0.64
C ASP A 64 0.10 11.59 1.18
N GLU A 65 0.30 10.44 0.54
CA GLU A 65 1.44 9.57 0.73
C GLU A 65 2.05 9.23 -0.63
N VAL A 66 3.33 9.56 -0.79
CA VAL A 66 4.05 9.33 -2.04
C VAL A 66 5.13 8.27 -1.81
N SER A 67 4.94 7.12 -2.43
CA SER A 67 5.91 6.03 -2.45
C SER A 67 6.13 5.57 -3.88
N ASP A 68 7.40 5.47 -4.29
CA ASP A 68 7.78 4.98 -5.61
C ASP A 68 8.52 3.65 -5.47
N TYR A 69 8.07 2.65 -6.20
CA TYR A 69 8.68 1.33 -6.31
C TYR A 69 9.44 1.26 -7.64
N CYS A 70 10.74 1.49 -7.58
CA CYS A 70 11.60 1.55 -8.76
C CYS A 70 12.49 0.31 -8.86
N PHE A 71 12.51 -0.30 -10.03
CA PHE A 71 13.27 -1.50 -10.32
C PHE A 71 14.51 -1.17 -11.14
N PRO A 72 15.61 -1.95 -11.04
CA PRO A 72 16.87 -1.65 -11.70
C PRO A 72 16.83 -1.81 -13.23
N SER A 73 15.81 -2.50 -13.77
CA SER A 73 15.64 -2.73 -15.19
C SER A 73 14.15 -2.80 -15.57
N ASP A 74 13.86 -2.87 -16.87
CA ASP A 74 12.52 -3.04 -17.43
C ASP A 74 12.03 -4.49 -17.29
N MET A 75 11.69 -4.86 -16.06
CA MET A 75 11.24 -6.19 -15.68
C MET A 75 9.81 -6.47 -16.16
N VAL A 76 9.44 -7.75 -16.18
CA VAL A 76 8.06 -8.17 -16.46
C VAL A 76 7.25 -8.13 -15.16
N ALA A 77 6.07 -7.50 -15.21
CA ALA A 77 5.15 -7.43 -14.10
C ALA A 77 3.81 -8.08 -14.45
N SER A 78 3.21 -8.76 -13.49
CA SER A 78 1.84 -9.26 -13.54
C SER A 78 0.98 -8.42 -12.63
N VAL A 79 0.06 -7.65 -13.20
CA VAL A 79 -0.69 -6.61 -12.52
C VAL A 79 -2.19 -6.73 -12.75
N PRO A 80 -3.05 -6.53 -11.74
CA PRO A 80 -4.49 -6.47 -11.87
C PRO A 80 -4.95 -5.02 -12.03
N TYR A 81 -5.43 -4.65 -13.21
CA TYR A 81 -5.99 -3.31 -13.43
C TYR A 81 -7.39 -3.17 -12.84
N VAL A 82 -7.70 -1.97 -12.34
CA VAL A 82 -9.06 -1.58 -11.99
C VAL A 82 -9.94 -1.58 -13.24
N ARG A 83 -11.15 -2.16 -13.14
CA ARG A 83 -12.10 -2.27 -14.27
C ARG A 83 -12.92 -0.99 -14.47
N SER A 84 -13.36 -0.37 -13.37
CA SER A 84 -14.23 0.80 -13.37
C SER A 84 -13.47 2.11 -13.57
N GLY A 85 -14.21 3.20 -13.80
CA GLY A 85 -13.65 4.52 -13.95
C GLY A 85 -13.11 4.83 -15.36
N LYS A 86 -12.72 6.08 -15.57
CA LYS A 86 -12.21 6.58 -16.84
C LYS A 86 -10.70 6.52 -16.88
N ASP A 87 -10.14 6.24 -18.05
CA ASP A 87 -8.71 6.31 -18.28
C ASP A 87 -8.18 7.71 -17.98
N GLY A 88 -7.08 7.79 -17.23
CA GLY A 88 -6.45 9.04 -16.80
C GLY A 88 -7.12 9.77 -15.65
N ASP A 89 -8.34 9.41 -15.29
CA ASP A 89 -9.05 9.95 -14.11
C ASP A 89 -8.99 8.94 -12.96
N TYR A 90 -7.90 8.98 -12.18
CA TYR A 90 -7.70 8.05 -11.08
C TYR A 90 -8.76 8.14 -10.00
N ASN A 91 -9.32 9.32 -9.73
CA ASN A 91 -10.37 9.47 -8.73
C ASN A 91 -11.63 8.65 -9.08
N SER A 92 -11.95 8.53 -10.37
CA SER A 92 -13.08 7.70 -10.82
C SER A 92 -12.80 6.21 -10.76
N GLN A 93 -11.53 5.79 -10.55
CA GLN A 93 -11.10 4.40 -10.57
C GLN A 93 -11.04 3.74 -9.19
N PHE A 94 -11.09 4.50 -8.10
CA PHE A 94 -10.99 3.95 -6.75
C PHE A 94 -12.21 3.11 -6.31
N PHE A 95 -13.32 3.19 -7.02
CA PHE A 95 -14.48 2.35 -6.79
C PHE A 95 -14.43 1.10 -7.67
N ASN A 96 -14.03 -0.03 -7.10
CA ASN A 96 -13.95 -1.29 -7.83
C ASN A 96 -14.11 -2.50 -6.89
N SER A 97 -14.30 -3.70 -7.47
CA SER A 97 -14.51 -4.95 -6.74
C SER A 97 -13.23 -5.71 -6.38
N PHE A 98 -12.05 -5.23 -6.73
CA PHE A 98 -10.77 -5.95 -6.61
C PHE A 98 -10.76 -7.31 -7.34
N GLU A 99 -11.58 -7.44 -8.37
CA GLU A 99 -11.70 -8.66 -9.18
C GLU A 99 -11.34 -8.35 -10.63
N ASN A 100 -10.22 -8.85 -11.09
CA ASN A 100 -9.83 -8.81 -12.49
C ASN A 100 -8.80 -9.89 -12.78
N THR A 101 -8.67 -10.25 -14.06
CA THR A 101 -7.54 -11.05 -14.55
C THR A 101 -6.27 -10.23 -14.56
N TYR A 102 -5.14 -10.88 -14.27
CA TYR A 102 -3.84 -10.24 -14.33
C TYR A 102 -3.39 -10.05 -15.78
N THR A 103 -2.85 -8.88 -16.05
CA THR A 103 -2.12 -8.56 -17.29
C THR A 103 -0.64 -8.68 -17.01
N THR A 104 0.10 -9.37 -17.90
CA THR A 104 1.55 -9.55 -17.77
C THR A 104 2.23 -8.83 -18.93
N ASP A 105 3.08 -7.86 -18.60
CA ASP A 105 3.86 -7.09 -19.58
C ASP A 105 5.10 -6.48 -18.92
N LYS A 106 6.00 -5.89 -19.69
CA LYS A 106 7.12 -5.10 -19.19
C LYS A 106 6.63 -3.86 -18.43
N LEU A 107 7.35 -3.45 -17.40
CA LEU A 107 7.03 -2.25 -16.61
C LEU A 107 6.84 -1.01 -17.50
N SER A 108 7.71 -0.82 -18.49
CA SER A 108 7.62 0.30 -19.44
C SER A 108 6.39 0.27 -20.36
N LYS A 109 5.73 -0.88 -20.49
CA LYS A 109 4.54 -1.11 -21.34
C LYS A 109 3.23 -1.09 -20.58
N LEU A 110 3.26 -1.03 -19.26
CA LEU A 110 2.05 -0.99 -18.44
C LEU A 110 1.19 0.23 -18.78
N ASN A 111 -0.12 0.05 -18.64
CA ASN A 111 -1.08 1.13 -18.91
C ASN A 111 -0.92 2.27 -17.89
N LYS A 112 -0.50 3.44 -18.35
CA LYS A 112 -0.24 4.63 -17.54
C LYS A 112 -1.51 5.35 -17.08
N GLN A 113 -2.65 4.98 -17.61
CA GLN A 113 -3.93 5.64 -17.35
C GLN A 113 -4.82 4.83 -16.41
N ARG A 114 -4.37 3.64 -16.00
CA ARG A 114 -5.12 2.74 -15.12
C ARG A 114 -4.40 2.51 -13.80
N LEU A 115 -5.19 2.49 -12.73
CA LEU A 115 -4.75 2.02 -11.43
C LEU A 115 -4.64 0.49 -11.43
N MET A 116 -3.66 0.02 -10.69
CA MET A 116 -3.45 -1.38 -10.35
C MET A 116 -3.70 -1.57 -8.86
N PHE A 117 -4.48 -2.59 -8.49
CA PHE A 117 -4.65 -2.95 -7.09
C PHE A 117 -3.64 -4.05 -6.68
N LEU A 118 -3.57 -4.35 -5.40
CA LEU A 118 -2.64 -5.32 -4.85
C LEU A 118 -3.32 -6.68 -4.57
N PRO A 119 -2.56 -7.79 -4.50
CA PRO A 119 -1.12 -7.87 -4.72
C PRO A 119 -0.74 -7.80 -6.21
N LEU A 120 0.48 -7.38 -6.52
CA LEU A 120 1.06 -7.51 -7.84
C LEU A 120 2.44 -8.16 -7.75
N VAL A 121 2.90 -8.74 -8.85
CA VAL A 121 4.17 -9.48 -8.88
C VAL A 121 5.07 -8.97 -10.00
N VAL A 122 6.34 -8.73 -9.68
CA VAL A 122 7.40 -8.38 -10.64
C VAL A 122 8.40 -9.53 -10.72
N ASP A 123 8.71 -9.95 -11.93
CA ASP A 123 9.70 -10.98 -12.21
C ASP A 123 11.09 -10.36 -12.26
N ALA A 124 11.89 -10.60 -11.23
CA ALA A 124 13.26 -10.12 -11.14
C ALA A 124 14.27 -10.98 -11.91
N GLY A 125 13.82 -12.04 -12.57
CA GLY A 125 14.69 -12.99 -13.26
C GLY A 125 15.28 -14.07 -12.33
N GLU A 126 15.95 -15.04 -12.92
CA GLU A 126 16.63 -16.14 -12.20
C GLU A 126 15.74 -16.89 -11.18
N GLY A 127 14.42 -16.92 -11.43
CA GLY A 127 13.45 -17.55 -10.54
C GLY A 127 12.99 -16.67 -9.37
N VAL A 128 13.52 -15.47 -9.20
CA VAL A 128 13.12 -14.53 -8.14
C VAL A 128 11.88 -13.76 -8.56
N LYS A 129 10.88 -13.73 -7.67
CA LYS A 129 9.65 -12.95 -7.83
C LYS A 129 9.52 -11.95 -6.68
N ILE A 130 9.18 -10.71 -6.99
CA ILE A 130 8.93 -9.65 -6.00
C ILE A 130 7.43 -9.45 -5.97
N CYS A 131 6.80 -9.76 -4.83
CA CYS A 131 5.39 -9.48 -4.58
C CYS A 131 5.26 -8.15 -3.84
N ILE A 132 4.47 -7.22 -4.36
CA ILE A 132 4.11 -6.01 -3.63
C ILE A 132 2.69 -6.21 -3.08
N THR A 133 2.55 -6.05 -1.79
CA THR A 133 1.29 -6.15 -1.06
C THR A 133 1.27 -5.18 0.12
N GLU A 134 0.17 -5.10 0.82
CA GLU A 134 0.01 -4.31 2.03
C GLU A 134 -0.72 -5.10 3.11
N SER A 135 -0.58 -4.68 4.35
CA SER A 135 -1.29 -5.24 5.49
C SER A 135 -1.57 -4.17 6.54
N ASP A 136 -2.32 -4.52 7.58
CA ASP A 136 -2.61 -3.65 8.73
C ASP A 136 -3.36 -2.35 8.34
N LEU A 137 -4.35 -2.48 7.44
CA LEU A 137 -5.18 -1.37 6.95
C LEU A 137 -6.25 -0.98 7.97
N GLU A 138 -5.85 -0.24 9.00
CA GLU A 138 -6.78 0.30 10.00
C GLU A 138 -7.00 1.79 9.81
N ASN A 139 -8.21 2.17 9.37
CA ASN A 139 -8.61 3.58 9.16
C ASN A 139 -7.72 4.35 8.17
N TYR A 140 -7.22 3.67 7.18
CA TYR A 140 -6.37 4.22 6.12
C TYR A 140 -6.79 3.67 4.76
N PRO A 141 -6.68 4.45 3.66
CA PRO A 141 -7.01 3.96 2.33
C PRO A 141 -6.01 2.90 1.87
N GLY A 142 -6.51 1.88 1.18
CA GLY A 142 -5.67 0.87 0.55
C GLY A 142 -4.76 1.46 -0.53
N LEU A 143 -3.60 0.83 -0.73
CA LEU A 143 -2.62 1.22 -1.73
C LEU A 143 -3.05 0.75 -3.12
N TYR A 144 -3.06 1.68 -4.05
CA TYR A 144 -3.05 1.42 -5.48
C TYR A 144 -1.72 1.85 -6.07
N LEU A 145 -1.35 1.25 -7.18
CA LEU A 145 -0.15 1.63 -7.93
C LEU A 145 -0.54 2.11 -9.33
N SER A 146 0.27 3.02 -9.87
CA SER A 146 0.15 3.51 -11.24
C SER A 146 1.51 3.48 -11.95
N ALA A 147 1.50 3.28 -13.25
CA ALA A 147 2.68 3.39 -14.11
C ALA A 147 2.80 4.79 -14.74
N GLU A 148 2.19 5.83 -14.18
CA GLU A 148 2.10 7.17 -14.77
C GLU A 148 3.46 7.80 -15.09
N LYS A 149 4.45 7.58 -14.21
CA LYS A 149 5.82 8.09 -14.43
C LYS A 149 6.54 7.38 -15.57
N GLY A 150 6.10 6.18 -15.92
CA GLY A 150 6.75 5.35 -16.93
C GLY A 150 8.11 4.81 -16.49
N GLY A 151 8.83 4.21 -17.44
CA GLY A 151 10.09 3.54 -17.14
C GLY A 151 9.89 2.32 -16.23
N ASN A 152 10.76 2.19 -15.23
CA ASN A 152 10.79 1.03 -14.33
C ASN A 152 10.18 1.31 -12.95
N CYS A 153 9.39 2.38 -12.81
CA CYS A 153 8.83 2.80 -11.52
C CYS A 153 7.31 2.69 -11.51
N LEU A 154 6.78 2.25 -10.37
CA LEU A 154 5.37 2.28 -10.02
C LEU A 154 5.18 3.27 -8.88
N SER A 155 4.18 4.15 -8.98
CA SER A 155 3.90 5.20 -7.99
C SER A 155 2.64 4.88 -7.20
N SER A 156 2.66 5.11 -5.89
CA SER A 156 1.50 4.97 -5.01
C SER A 156 0.37 5.92 -5.40
N LYS A 157 -0.85 5.46 -5.18
CA LYS A 157 -2.09 6.24 -5.27
C LYS A 157 -3.02 5.80 -4.15
N HIS A 158 -3.66 6.78 -3.52
CA HIS A 158 -4.61 6.55 -2.43
C HIS A 158 -5.91 7.26 -2.71
N ALA A 159 -7.02 6.61 -2.34
CA ALA A 159 -8.33 7.23 -2.47
C ALA A 159 -8.45 8.41 -1.50
N PRO A 160 -8.97 9.57 -1.94
CA PRO A 160 -9.25 10.67 -1.05
C PRO A 160 -10.33 10.28 -0.03
N TYR A 161 -10.24 10.85 1.18
CA TYR A 161 -11.17 10.56 2.28
C TYR A 161 -12.62 10.91 1.88
N PRO A 162 -13.59 10.02 2.16
CA PRO A 162 -14.97 10.28 1.80
C PRO A 162 -15.58 11.40 2.66
N LYS A 163 -16.13 12.43 2.02
CA LYS A 163 -16.85 13.53 2.66
C LYS A 163 -18.35 13.27 2.73
N ARG A 164 -18.93 12.81 1.63
CA ARG A 164 -20.34 12.46 1.56
C ARG A 164 -20.51 11.12 0.84
N THR A 165 -21.25 10.24 1.49
CA THR A 165 -21.59 8.93 0.95
C THR A 165 -23.10 8.78 0.80
N VAL A 166 -23.52 7.93 -0.13
CA VAL A 166 -24.91 7.51 -0.31
C VAL A 166 -24.97 5.99 -0.42
N GLN A 167 -26.09 5.42 -0.02
CA GLN A 167 -26.32 3.98 -0.20
C GLN A 167 -26.33 3.65 -1.69
N GLY A 168 -25.68 2.55 -2.08
CA GLY A 168 -25.74 2.01 -3.43
C GLY A 168 -27.16 1.58 -3.82
N GLY A 169 -27.39 1.41 -5.13
CA GLY A 169 -28.66 0.96 -5.67
C GLY A 169 -28.97 -0.51 -5.38
N HIS A 170 -29.92 -1.06 -6.13
CA HIS A 170 -30.35 -2.46 -5.99
C HIS A 170 -29.17 -3.42 -6.03
N ASN A 171 -29.11 -4.34 -5.08
CA ASN A 171 -28.02 -5.31 -4.86
C ASN A 171 -26.64 -4.70 -4.53
N GLN A 172 -26.55 -3.41 -4.25
CA GLN A 172 -25.32 -2.75 -3.81
C GLN A 172 -25.41 -2.48 -2.31
N LEU A 173 -24.66 -3.22 -1.52
CA LEU A 173 -24.61 -3.07 -0.06
C LEU A 173 -23.61 -1.98 0.39
N GLN A 174 -22.65 -1.66 -0.49
CA GLN A 174 -21.61 -0.68 -0.21
C GLN A 174 -22.12 0.76 -0.34
N MET A 175 -21.50 1.64 0.42
CA MET A 175 -21.72 3.09 0.30
C MET A 175 -20.93 3.65 -0.88
N LEU A 176 -21.61 4.46 -1.72
CA LEU A 176 -20.99 5.17 -2.83
C LEU A 176 -20.50 6.54 -2.37
N VAL A 177 -19.25 6.85 -2.58
CA VAL A 177 -18.68 8.16 -2.29
C VAL A 177 -19.10 9.15 -3.38
N LYS A 178 -19.70 10.27 -2.99
CA LYS A 178 -20.17 11.34 -3.89
C LYS A 178 -19.32 12.60 -3.81
N GLU A 179 -18.72 12.83 -2.67
CA GLU A 179 -17.83 13.98 -2.43
C GLU A 179 -16.64 13.51 -1.60
N HIS A 180 -15.48 14.07 -1.88
CA HIS A 180 -14.21 13.75 -1.21
C HIS A 180 -13.67 14.97 -0.46
N GLU A 181 -12.88 14.73 0.56
CA GLU A 181 -12.03 15.73 1.21
C GLU A 181 -10.71 15.90 0.41
N ASP A 182 -9.93 16.89 0.80
CA ASP A 182 -8.62 17.21 0.22
C ASP A 182 -7.44 16.47 0.93
N TYR A 183 -7.78 15.42 1.67
CA TYR A 183 -6.83 14.54 2.37
C TYR A 183 -7.24 13.08 2.21
N ILE A 184 -6.31 12.16 2.44
CA ILE A 184 -6.52 10.72 2.27
C ILE A 184 -6.89 10.01 3.58
N ALA A 185 -6.46 10.52 4.74
CA ALA A 185 -6.81 9.93 6.02
C ALA A 185 -6.94 10.97 7.13
N LYS A 186 -7.82 10.68 8.09
CA LYS A 186 -8.06 11.46 9.29
C LYS A 186 -7.70 10.65 10.52
N VAL A 187 -6.80 11.16 11.33
CA VAL A 187 -6.33 10.51 12.56
C VAL A 187 -6.77 11.35 13.75
N ASP A 188 -7.87 10.97 14.38
CA ASP A 188 -8.47 11.70 15.50
C ASP A 188 -7.78 11.38 16.84
N GLN A 189 -7.30 10.15 16.99
CA GLN A 189 -6.55 9.72 18.17
C GLN A 189 -5.28 9.00 17.71
N PRO A 190 -4.17 9.70 17.58
CA PRO A 190 -2.91 9.08 17.20
C PRO A 190 -2.43 8.16 18.33
N ARG A 191 -2.73 6.90 18.20
CA ARG A 191 -2.15 5.80 18.98
C ARG A 191 -1.39 4.94 17.98
N ASN A 192 -0.08 5.15 17.89
CA ASN A 192 0.77 4.32 17.04
C ASN A 192 0.19 4.14 15.62
N PHE A 193 -0.23 5.25 14.99
CA PHE A 193 -0.66 5.24 13.61
C PHE A 193 0.47 4.63 12.77
N CYS A 194 0.13 3.57 12.10
CA CYS A 194 1.10 2.71 11.46
C CYS A 194 0.53 2.25 10.12
N LEU A 195 1.32 2.44 9.09
CA LEU A 195 1.08 1.88 7.77
C LEU A 195 2.17 0.86 7.53
N LEU A 196 1.79 -0.35 7.24
CA LEU A 196 2.72 -1.42 6.90
C LEU A 196 2.57 -1.75 5.42
N TYR A 197 3.67 -1.61 4.69
CA TYR A 197 3.80 -2.10 3.32
C TYR A 197 4.85 -3.22 3.31
N THR A 198 4.54 -4.31 2.65
CA THR A 198 5.43 -5.46 2.49
C THR A 198 5.73 -5.72 1.03
#